data_9027729e31f961508508eb6ccc0db3a1
#
_entry.id   9027729e31f961508508eb6ccc0db3a1
#
_cell.length_a   1.000
_cell.length_b   1.000
_cell.length_c   1.000
_cell.angle_alpha   90.00
_cell.angle_beta   90.00
_cell.angle_gamma   90.00
#
_symmetry.space_group_name_H-M   'P 1'
#
loop_
_entity.id
_entity.type
_entity.pdbx_description
1 polymer ?
#
loop_
_entity_poly.entity_id
_entity_poly.type
_entity_poly.pdbx_seq_one_letter_code
_entity_poly.pdbx_strand_id
1 'polypeptide(L)'
;MSSDRRAFLSAAAAGIAALSLPAALASCARRPDEGGGSGAVGGSDGNRLDAIGVQLYTLRTLLAKDFQGTLASLARIGYREVEFAGLYDRSPADIRAILEREGLMAPAGHYPLEALRDDPNGTLDIATELGHRYVVVAWLAEADRNSADSLRRTAELFNRIGGAAAARDLRFAYHNHDFEFRRVGGEIPFDVLLEETDPGMVWYEMDLFWITKGGKDPLDYFARYPGRFPLVHVKDMAAGERMVDVGAGAIDWARIFARREQAGIEHYFVEHDEPADPLASVTASYRYLRGLRF
;
A
#
# COMPACT_ATOMS: atom_id res chain seq x y z
N MET A 1 -19.06 12.38 -4.57
CA MET A 1 -18.00 11.44 -4.12
C MET A 1 -18.40 10.91 -2.77
N SER A 2 -18.54 9.59 -2.72
CA SER A 2 -19.42 8.82 -1.85
C SER A 2 -19.08 8.85 -0.36
N SER A 3 -20.14 8.82 0.46
CA SER A 3 -20.16 8.78 1.93
C SER A 3 -19.61 7.48 2.57
N ASP A 4 -19.13 6.52 1.76
CA ASP A 4 -18.78 5.17 2.22
C ASP A 4 -17.45 5.04 2.97
N ARG A 5 -16.63 6.10 2.99
CA ARG A 5 -15.32 6.05 3.69
C ARG A 5 -15.39 6.31 5.19
N ARG A 6 -16.56 6.63 5.74
CA ARG A 6 -16.76 6.92 7.18
C ARG A 6 -17.04 5.69 8.06
N ALA A 7 -17.23 4.51 7.49
CA ALA A 7 -17.64 3.30 8.23
C ALA A 7 -16.48 2.50 8.86
N PHE A 8 -15.25 3.03 8.90
CA PHE A 8 -14.05 2.24 9.26
C PHE A 8 -13.94 1.88 10.76
N LEU A 9 -14.65 2.55 11.69
CA LEU A 9 -14.31 2.46 13.12
C LEU A 9 -15.50 2.31 14.10
N SER A 10 -16.61 1.70 13.73
CA SER A 10 -17.75 1.60 14.66
C SER A 10 -17.76 0.38 15.60
N ALA A 11 -16.76 -0.51 15.58
CA ALA A 11 -16.80 -1.72 16.41
C ALA A 11 -15.42 -2.15 16.91
N ALA A 12 -14.91 -1.55 17.98
CA ALA A 12 -13.87 -2.14 18.80
C ALA A 12 -13.85 -1.50 20.20
N ALA A 13 -14.71 -1.93 21.09
CA ALA A 13 -14.60 -1.72 22.53
C ALA A 13 -15.11 -2.96 23.27
N ALA A 14 -14.24 -3.96 23.48
CA ALA A 14 -14.43 -5.02 24.49
C ALA A 14 -13.08 -5.64 24.83
N GLY A 15 -12.62 -5.36 25.99
CA GLY A 15 -11.74 -5.96 26.97
C GLY A 15 -10.73 -7.05 26.60
N ILE A 16 -9.44 -6.77 26.89
CA ILE A 16 -8.40 -7.79 26.91
C ILE A 16 -7.87 -7.93 28.34
N ALA A 17 -7.94 -9.15 28.88
CA ALA A 17 -7.25 -9.56 30.08
C ALA A 17 -5.90 -10.17 29.70
N ALA A 18 -4.81 -9.65 30.28
CA ALA A 18 -3.44 -10.10 30.05
C ALA A 18 -3.11 -11.38 30.79
N LEU A 19 -2.49 -12.35 30.12
CA LEU A 19 -1.79 -13.48 30.72
C LEU A 19 -0.35 -13.51 30.19
N SER A 20 0.60 -13.33 31.12
CA SER A 20 2.05 -13.36 30.87
C SER A 20 2.62 -14.77 31.06
N LEU A 21 3.49 -15.25 30.18
CA LEU A 21 4.38 -16.41 30.36
C LEU A 21 5.77 -16.13 29.75
N PRO A 22 6.85 -16.68 30.33
CA PRO A 22 8.23 -16.21 30.10
C PRO A 22 8.94 -16.89 28.93
N ALA A 23 9.89 -16.14 28.35
CA ALA A 23 10.78 -16.51 27.26
C ALA A 23 11.92 -17.44 27.73
N ALA A 24 12.24 -18.47 26.94
CA ALA A 24 13.45 -19.26 27.04
C ALA A 24 14.37 -18.97 25.82
N LEU A 25 15.59 -18.54 26.10
CA LEU A 25 16.66 -18.28 25.15
C LEU A 25 17.33 -19.59 24.71
N ALA A 26 17.44 -19.82 23.41
CA ALA A 26 18.33 -20.81 22.82
C ALA A 26 19.22 -20.19 21.75
N SER A 27 20.52 -20.11 22.04
CA SER A 27 21.60 -19.67 21.15
C SER A 27 22.04 -20.84 20.26
N CYS A 28 22.13 -20.66 18.94
CA CYS A 28 22.87 -21.56 18.05
C CYS A 28 23.78 -20.78 17.11
N ALA A 29 25.07 -21.04 17.26
CA ALA A 29 26.15 -20.47 16.47
C ALA A 29 26.16 -21.04 15.04
N ARG A 30 26.42 -20.17 14.04
CA ARG A 30 26.69 -20.55 12.64
C ARG A 30 28.20 -20.71 12.42
N ARG A 31 28.57 -21.78 11.72
CA ARG A 31 29.89 -21.99 11.08
C ARG A 31 29.83 -21.47 9.63
N PRO A 32 30.94 -20.95 9.10
CA PRO A 32 31.03 -20.60 7.67
C PRO A 32 31.48 -21.82 6.85
N ASP A 33 30.85 -22.03 5.70
CA ASP A 33 31.32 -22.93 4.67
C ASP A 33 31.73 -22.13 3.42
N GLU A 34 32.99 -22.29 3.04
CA GLU A 34 33.56 -21.83 1.77
C GLU A 34 33.33 -22.91 0.71
N GLY A 35 32.86 -22.51 -0.46
CA GLY A 35 32.74 -23.40 -1.59
C GLY A 35 32.44 -22.67 -2.89
N GLY A 36 33.48 -22.38 -3.68
CA GLY A 36 33.36 -21.78 -5.01
C GLY A 36 32.71 -22.70 -6.04
N GLY A 37 32.08 -22.10 -7.03
CA GLY A 37 31.49 -22.80 -8.17
C GLY A 37 31.06 -21.85 -9.28
N SER A 38 31.96 -21.58 -10.21
CA SER A 38 31.81 -21.45 -11.66
C SER A 38 30.49 -20.97 -12.25
N GLY A 39 30.57 -19.87 -13.01
CA GLY A 39 29.56 -19.23 -13.79
C GLY A 39 28.77 -20.12 -14.75
N ALA A 40 27.47 -19.84 -14.76
CA ALA A 40 26.63 -20.05 -15.93
C ALA A 40 26.16 -18.68 -16.39
N VAL A 41 26.54 -18.26 -17.58
CA VAL A 41 25.99 -17.14 -18.30
C VAL A 41 24.57 -17.55 -18.69
N GLY A 42 23.62 -17.33 -17.77
CA GLY A 42 22.19 -17.44 -18.05
C GLY A 42 21.76 -16.21 -18.85
N GLY A 43 21.13 -16.44 -19.98
CA GLY A 43 20.50 -15.41 -20.79
C GLY A 43 19.62 -14.55 -19.92
N SER A 44 19.57 -13.24 -20.17
CA SER A 44 18.74 -12.27 -19.47
C SER A 44 17.26 -12.57 -19.71
N ASP A 45 16.69 -13.52 -18.94
CA ASP A 45 15.26 -13.49 -18.68
C ASP A 45 14.99 -12.17 -17.94
N GLY A 46 14.36 -11.20 -18.62
CA GLY A 46 14.11 -9.88 -18.05
C GLY A 46 13.44 -9.99 -16.67
N ASN A 47 13.69 -8.99 -15.84
CA ASN A 47 13.12 -8.92 -14.49
C ASN A 47 11.60 -9.11 -14.52
N ARG A 48 11.05 -9.74 -13.49
CA ARG A 48 9.61 -9.95 -13.29
C ARG A 48 9.23 -9.48 -11.90
N LEU A 49 7.93 -9.24 -11.69
CA LEU A 49 7.39 -9.06 -10.35
C LEU A 49 7.33 -10.42 -9.64
N ASP A 50 7.94 -10.50 -8.44
CA ASP A 50 7.95 -11.71 -7.61
C ASP A 50 6.58 -11.93 -6.94
N ALA A 51 6.01 -10.87 -6.35
CA ALA A 51 4.70 -10.84 -5.76
C ALA A 51 3.84 -9.76 -6.42
N ILE A 52 2.57 -10.05 -6.59
CA ILE A 52 1.56 -9.10 -7.07
C ILE A 52 0.46 -9.08 -6.04
N GLY A 53 0.19 -7.89 -5.52
CA GLY A 53 -0.87 -7.58 -4.58
C GLY A 53 -2.08 -6.96 -5.26
N VAL A 54 -3.17 -6.85 -4.51
CA VAL A 54 -4.39 -6.16 -4.93
C VAL A 54 -4.97 -5.33 -3.78
N GLN A 55 -5.34 -4.08 -4.09
CA GLN A 55 -6.09 -3.24 -3.16
C GLN A 55 -7.56 -3.69 -3.13
N LEU A 56 -8.04 -4.05 -1.94
CA LEU A 56 -9.37 -4.65 -1.73
C LEU A 56 -10.52 -3.68 -2.00
N TYR A 57 -10.26 -2.37 -2.11
CA TYR A 57 -11.27 -1.39 -2.51
C TYR A 57 -11.90 -1.72 -3.86
N THR A 58 -11.14 -2.25 -4.80
CA THR A 58 -11.62 -2.73 -6.09
C THR A 58 -12.75 -3.76 -5.95
N LEU A 59 -12.64 -4.62 -4.95
CA LEU A 59 -13.57 -5.74 -4.72
C LEU A 59 -14.57 -5.49 -3.57
N ARG A 60 -14.67 -4.25 -3.07
CA ARG A 60 -15.48 -3.88 -1.88
C ARG A 60 -16.92 -4.41 -1.91
N THR A 61 -17.56 -4.38 -3.09
CA THR A 61 -18.94 -4.87 -3.26
C THR A 61 -19.05 -6.40 -3.20
N LEU A 62 -18.02 -7.13 -3.60
CA LEU A 62 -17.94 -8.59 -3.50
C LEU A 62 -17.58 -9.00 -2.06
N LEU A 63 -16.62 -8.32 -1.44
CA LEU A 63 -16.21 -8.55 -0.06
C LEU A 63 -17.36 -8.32 0.93
N ALA A 64 -18.20 -7.32 0.70
CA ALA A 64 -19.40 -7.09 1.51
C ALA A 64 -20.43 -8.22 1.41
N LYS A 65 -20.45 -8.96 0.29
CA LYS A 65 -21.38 -10.08 0.07
C LYS A 65 -20.80 -11.42 0.54
N ASP A 66 -19.56 -11.68 0.17
CA ASP A 66 -18.83 -12.91 0.48
C ASP A 66 -17.35 -12.63 0.64
N PHE A 67 -16.97 -12.24 1.86
CA PHE A 67 -15.60 -11.87 2.18
C PHE A 67 -14.63 -13.03 1.93
N GLN A 68 -14.93 -14.21 2.46
CA GLN A 68 -14.06 -15.37 2.38
C GLN A 68 -13.93 -15.90 0.95
N GLY A 69 -15.06 -16.08 0.25
CA GLY A 69 -15.05 -16.57 -1.14
C GLY A 69 -14.35 -15.59 -2.11
N THR A 70 -14.41 -14.29 -1.82
CA THR A 70 -13.67 -13.26 -2.59
C THR A 70 -12.18 -13.42 -2.39
N LEU A 71 -11.67 -13.52 -1.15
CA LEU A 71 -10.26 -13.74 -0.86
C LEU A 71 -9.75 -15.06 -1.45
N ALA A 72 -10.51 -16.14 -1.31
CA ALA A 72 -10.20 -17.43 -1.94
C ALA A 72 -10.10 -17.33 -3.47
N SER A 73 -10.92 -16.47 -4.09
CA SER A 73 -10.86 -16.22 -5.53
C SER A 73 -9.59 -15.47 -5.94
N LEU A 74 -9.16 -14.47 -5.15
CA LEU A 74 -7.89 -13.77 -5.36
C LEU A 74 -6.69 -14.73 -5.27
N ALA A 75 -6.65 -15.59 -4.25
CA ALA A 75 -5.60 -16.60 -4.10
C ALA A 75 -5.56 -17.57 -5.29
N ARG A 76 -6.72 -17.98 -5.82
CA ARG A 76 -6.81 -18.86 -7.02
C ARG A 76 -6.37 -18.16 -8.30
N ILE A 77 -6.58 -16.85 -8.47
CA ILE A 77 -6.05 -16.05 -9.59
C ILE A 77 -4.54 -16.04 -9.53
N GLY A 78 -3.96 -16.03 -8.32
CA GLY A 78 -2.52 -16.09 -8.10
C GLY A 78 -1.98 -14.92 -7.28
N TYR A 79 -2.81 -14.00 -6.83
CA TYR A 79 -2.41 -12.95 -5.90
C TYR A 79 -1.81 -13.56 -4.63
N ARG A 80 -0.81 -12.88 -4.06
CA ARG A 80 -0.15 -13.30 -2.81
C ARG A 80 -0.29 -12.25 -1.72
N GLU A 81 -0.59 -11.02 -2.10
CA GLU A 81 -0.74 -9.90 -1.19
C GLU A 81 -2.09 -9.22 -1.42
N VAL A 82 -2.66 -8.72 -0.34
CA VAL A 82 -3.85 -7.87 -0.36
C VAL A 82 -3.57 -6.62 0.49
N GLU A 83 -4.13 -5.51 0.06
CA GLU A 83 -4.13 -4.31 0.86
C GLU A 83 -5.55 -3.99 1.31
N PHE A 84 -5.72 -3.70 2.61
CA PHE A 84 -7.03 -3.47 3.18
C PHE A 84 -7.51 -2.03 2.99
N ALA A 85 -8.79 -1.86 2.62
CA ALA A 85 -9.50 -0.59 2.59
C ALA A 85 -10.64 -0.52 3.65
N GLY A 86 -10.57 -1.36 4.66
CA GLY A 86 -11.56 -1.49 5.74
C GLY A 86 -11.63 -2.91 6.29
N LEU A 87 -12.28 -3.10 7.44
CA LEU A 87 -12.37 -4.40 8.14
C LEU A 87 -13.61 -5.22 7.79
N TYR A 88 -14.55 -4.68 7.03
CA TYR A 88 -15.77 -5.38 6.59
C TYR A 88 -16.55 -6.02 7.73
N ASP A 89 -16.70 -5.31 8.86
CA ASP A 89 -17.36 -5.74 10.09
C ASP A 89 -16.79 -7.06 10.69
N ARG A 90 -15.49 -7.29 10.51
CA ARG A 90 -14.78 -8.47 11.03
C ARG A 90 -13.71 -8.08 12.04
N SER A 91 -13.44 -9.01 12.96
CA SER A 91 -12.30 -8.83 13.86
C SER A 91 -10.98 -9.02 13.12
N PRO A 92 -9.88 -8.36 13.54
CA PRO A 92 -8.55 -8.60 13.00
C PRO A 92 -8.15 -10.08 13.08
N ALA A 93 -8.48 -10.77 14.16
CA ALA A 93 -8.19 -12.20 14.35
C ALA A 93 -8.91 -13.08 13.31
N ASP A 94 -10.19 -12.81 13.02
CA ASP A 94 -10.95 -13.54 12.00
C ASP A 94 -10.35 -13.30 10.61
N ILE A 95 -9.98 -12.06 10.31
CA ILE A 95 -9.33 -11.68 9.04
C ILE A 95 -8.02 -12.45 8.87
N ARG A 96 -7.15 -12.45 9.90
CA ARG A 96 -5.88 -13.19 9.86
C ARG A 96 -6.08 -14.68 9.61
N ALA A 97 -7.00 -15.31 10.33
CA ALA A 97 -7.30 -16.74 10.15
C ALA A 97 -7.75 -17.07 8.71
N ILE A 98 -8.50 -16.16 8.07
CA ILE A 98 -8.90 -16.30 6.67
C ILE A 98 -7.71 -16.13 5.73
N LEU A 99 -6.89 -15.10 5.93
CA LEU A 99 -5.70 -14.86 5.11
C LEU A 99 -4.70 -16.02 5.17
N GLU A 100 -4.41 -16.52 6.36
CA GLU A 100 -3.53 -17.67 6.59
C GLU A 100 -4.05 -18.93 5.85
N ARG A 101 -5.34 -19.21 5.93
CA ARG A 101 -5.97 -20.35 5.24
C ARG A 101 -5.87 -20.23 3.72
N GLU A 102 -6.04 -19.03 3.18
CA GLU A 102 -6.00 -18.79 1.73
C GLU A 102 -4.54 -18.56 1.22
N GLY A 103 -3.54 -18.52 2.11
CA GLY A 103 -2.13 -18.28 1.75
C GLY A 103 -1.89 -16.87 1.24
N LEU A 104 -2.65 -15.90 1.74
CA LEU A 104 -2.52 -14.47 1.44
C LEU A 104 -1.82 -13.73 2.57
N MET A 105 -1.05 -12.71 2.24
CA MET A 105 -0.46 -11.76 3.18
C MET A 105 -1.16 -10.41 3.04
N ALA A 106 -1.20 -9.64 4.13
CA ALA A 106 -1.72 -8.28 4.13
C ALA A 106 -0.64 -7.32 4.65
N PRO A 107 0.36 -6.96 3.82
CA PRO A 107 1.47 -6.11 4.28
C PRO A 107 1.03 -4.68 4.59
N ALA A 108 -0.08 -4.19 4.04
CA ALA A 108 -0.55 -2.83 4.17
C ALA A 108 -2.08 -2.72 4.32
N GLY A 109 -2.52 -1.60 4.86
CA GLY A 109 -3.92 -1.23 4.89
C GLY A 109 -4.12 0.28 5.00
N HIS A 110 -5.22 0.77 4.41
CA HIS A 110 -5.63 2.17 4.45
C HIS A 110 -6.40 2.48 5.73
N TYR A 111 -5.96 3.51 6.44
CA TYR A 111 -6.55 3.99 7.69
C TYR A 111 -6.94 5.47 7.56
N PRO A 112 -8.12 5.90 8.06
CA PRO A 112 -8.46 7.32 8.08
C PRO A 112 -7.48 8.13 8.91
N LEU A 113 -7.09 9.32 8.43
CA LEU A 113 -6.22 10.22 9.20
C LEU A 113 -6.85 10.63 10.53
N GLU A 114 -8.17 10.80 10.56
CA GLU A 114 -8.93 11.12 11.77
C GLU A 114 -8.75 10.03 12.85
N ALA A 115 -8.77 8.75 12.47
CA ALA A 115 -8.57 7.66 13.40
C ALA A 115 -7.16 7.67 14.03
N LEU A 116 -6.14 7.94 13.21
CA LEU A 116 -4.76 8.07 13.69
C LEU A 116 -4.53 9.37 14.49
N ARG A 117 -5.35 10.40 14.29
CA ARG A 117 -5.32 11.65 15.05
C ARG A 117 -5.99 11.50 16.41
N ASP A 118 -7.14 10.84 16.45
CA ASP A 118 -8.00 10.75 17.64
C ASP A 118 -7.59 9.61 18.57
N ASP A 119 -7.26 8.43 18.00
CA ASP A 119 -6.77 7.25 18.73
C ASP A 119 -5.63 6.56 17.95
N PRO A 120 -4.43 7.13 17.96
CA PRO A 120 -3.28 6.53 17.28
C PRO A 120 -2.93 5.13 17.82
N ASN A 121 -3.07 4.93 19.14
CA ASN A 121 -2.70 3.65 19.74
C ASN A 121 -3.64 2.53 19.33
N GLY A 122 -4.96 2.71 19.47
CA GLY A 122 -5.93 1.70 19.07
C GLY A 122 -5.87 1.39 17.57
N THR A 123 -5.66 2.42 16.72
CA THR A 123 -5.53 2.24 15.28
C THR A 123 -4.27 1.43 14.91
N LEU A 124 -3.12 1.73 15.52
CA LEU A 124 -1.88 1.01 15.29
C LEU A 124 -1.90 -0.41 15.87
N ASP A 125 -2.60 -0.62 17.00
CA ASP A 125 -2.78 -1.95 17.58
C ASP A 125 -3.60 -2.86 16.64
N ILE A 126 -4.64 -2.33 15.98
CA ILE A 126 -5.41 -3.05 14.94
C ILE A 126 -4.48 -3.45 13.78
N ALA A 127 -3.64 -2.54 13.30
CA ALA A 127 -2.70 -2.83 12.22
C ALA A 127 -1.70 -3.94 12.61
N THR A 128 -1.20 -3.89 13.84
CA THR A 128 -0.31 -4.91 14.40
C THR A 128 -1.01 -6.27 14.49
N GLU A 129 -2.25 -6.31 14.98
CA GLU A 129 -3.04 -7.54 15.09
C GLU A 129 -3.34 -8.15 13.72
N LEU A 130 -3.57 -7.34 12.69
CA LEU A 130 -3.73 -7.78 11.30
C LEU A 130 -2.42 -8.31 10.69
N GLY A 131 -1.28 -8.02 11.29
CA GLY A 131 0.04 -8.37 10.76
C GLY A 131 0.49 -7.44 9.63
N HIS A 132 -0.05 -6.22 9.56
CA HIS A 132 0.41 -5.21 8.62
C HIS A 132 1.86 -4.80 8.95
N ARG A 133 2.61 -4.41 7.94
CA ARG A 133 3.88 -3.71 8.05
C ARG A 133 3.72 -2.21 7.81
N TYR A 134 2.72 -1.83 7.01
CA TYR A 134 2.44 -0.46 6.63
C TYR A 134 1.04 -0.03 7.04
N VAL A 135 0.96 1.15 7.66
CA VAL A 135 -0.27 1.88 7.95
C VAL A 135 -0.32 3.05 6.99
N VAL A 136 -1.27 3.03 6.07
CA VAL A 136 -1.34 4.01 4.98
C VAL A 136 -2.51 4.95 5.19
N VAL A 137 -2.28 6.26 5.10
CA VAL A 137 -3.35 7.26 4.98
C VAL A 137 -3.58 7.55 3.50
N ALA A 138 -4.79 7.22 3.02
CA ALA A 138 -5.10 7.31 1.59
C ALA A 138 -5.84 8.61 1.20
N TRP A 139 -6.14 9.48 2.14
CA TRP A 139 -6.91 10.69 1.86
C TRP A 139 -6.67 11.79 2.88
N LEU A 140 -6.50 13.02 2.38
CA LEU A 140 -6.52 14.23 3.20
C LEU A 140 -7.81 15.00 2.98
N ALA A 141 -8.46 15.40 4.07
CA ALA A 141 -9.56 16.35 4.00
C ALA A 141 -9.07 17.70 3.47
N GLU A 142 -9.95 18.49 2.88
CA GLU A 142 -9.58 19.80 2.32
C GLU A 142 -8.90 20.71 3.36
N ALA A 143 -9.37 20.68 4.60
CA ALA A 143 -8.78 21.46 5.69
C ALA A 143 -7.31 21.11 6.00
N ASP A 144 -6.90 19.88 5.71
CA ASP A 144 -5.53 19.40 5.95
C ASP A 144 -4.56 19.72 4.79
N ARG A 145 -5.09 20.22 3.63
CA ARG A 145 -4.30 20.39 2.38
C ARG A 145 -4.57 21.70 1.62
N ASN A 146 -5.39 22.62 2.15
CA ASN A 146 -5.85 23.81 1.42
C ASN A 146 -4.88 25.00 1.44
N SER A 147 -3.79 24.93 2.17
CA SER A 147 -2.77 25.98 2.28
C SER A 147 -1.39 25.40 2.58
N ALA A 148 -0.33 26.16 2.34
CA ALA A 148 1.04 25.79 2.72
C ALA A 148 1.15 25.46 4.23
N ASP A 149 0.49 26.29 5.07
CA ASP A 149 0.51 26.08 6.51
C ASP A 149 -0.25 24.80 6.95
N SER A 150 -1.38 24.47 6.30
CA SER A 150 -2.09 23.23 6.58
C SER A 150 -1.26 22.01 6.15
N LEU A 151 -0.58 22.08 5.02
CA LEU A 151 0.32 21.02 4.54
C LEU A 151 1.49 20.78 5.49
N ARG A 152 2.13 21.85 6.02
CA ARG A 152 3.21 21.71 7.01
C ARG A 152 2.71 21.10 8.31
N ARG A 153 1.56 21.53 8.82
CA ARG A 153 0.95 20.88 9.99
C ARG A 153 0.61 19.40 9.76
N THR A 154 0.18 19.07 8.54
CA THR A 154 -0.06 17.67 8.16
C THR A 154 1.22 16.86 8.11
N ALA A 155 2.30 17.42 7.56
CA ALA A 155 3.62 16.78 7.58
C ALA A 155 4.15 16.56 9.01
N GLU A 156 3.98 17.55 9.91
CA GLU A 156 4.30 17.39 11.33
C GLU A 156 3.48 16.27 11.99
N LEU A 157 2.19 16.17 11.64
CA LEU A 157 1.33 15.08 12.13
C LEU A 157 1.81 13.73 11.59
N PHE A 158 2.17 13.64 10.32
CA PHE A 158 2.73 12.43 9.70
C PHE A 158 4.03 11.98 10.41
N ASN A 159 4.94 12.91 10.72
CA ASN A 159 6.15 12.61 11.49
C ASN A 159 5.83 12.03 12.88
N ARG A 160 4.84 12.58 13.58
CA ARG A 160 4.39 12.04 14.88
C ARG A 160 3.77 10.65 14.75
N ILE A 161 2.91 10.43 13.76
CA ILE A 161 2.30 9.11 13.50
C ILE A 161 3.39 8.11 13.11
N GLY A 162 4.34 8.51 12.25
CA GLY A 162 5.46 7.68 11.85
C GLY A 162 6.32 7.23 13.04
N GLY A 163 6.62 8.14 13.98
CA GLY A 163 7.32 7.81 15.22
C GLY A 163 6.52 6.83 16.11
N ALA A 164 5.20 7.01 16.22
CA ALA A 164 4.33 6.09 16.97
C ALA A 164 4.22 4.70 16.31
N ALA A 165 4.18 4.65 14.98
CA ALA A 165 4.17 3.42 14.20
C ALA A 165 5.51 2.66 14.36
N ALA A 166 6.65 3.36 14.27
CA ALA A 166 7.98 2.76 14.44
C ALA A 166 8.16 2.09 15.81
N ALA A 167 7.54 2.64 16.88
CA ALA A 167 7.56 2.02 18.22
C ALA A 167 6.83 0.67 18.29
N ARG A 168 6.13 0.27 17.23
CA ARG A 168 5.40 -1.00 17.07
C ARG A 168 5.91 -1.84 15.90
N ASP A 169 7.10 -1.55 15.38
CA ASP A 169 7.66 -2.16 14.17
C ASP A 169 6.79 -1.98 12.92
N LEU A 170 5.91 -0.97 12.92
CA LEU A 170 5.11 -0.54 11.78
C LEU A 170 5.79 0.62 11.05
N ARG A 171 5.45 0.78 9.77
CA ARG A 171 5.84 1.92 8.94
C ARG A 171 4.59 2.72 8.57
N PHE A 172 4.69 4.04 8.68
CA PHE A 172 3.62 4.93 8.24
C PHE A 172 3.86 5.35 6.79
N ALA A 173 2.82 5.34 5.96
CA ALA A 173 2.87 5.83 4.58
C ALA A 173 1.66 6.72 4.24
N TYR A 174 1.86 7.57 3.23
CA TYR A 174 0.80 8.40 2.64
C TYR A 174 0.61 8.03 1.17
N HIS A 175 -0.65 7.88 0.75
CA HIS A 175 -1.05 7.59 -0.63
C HIS A 175 -1.55 8.86 -1.32
N ASN A 176 -1.04 9.14 -2.52
CA ASN A 176 -1.42 10.31 -3.30
C ASN A 176 -2.61 10.08 -4.23
N HIS A 177 -3.28 11.19 -4.56
CA HIS A 177 -4.19 11.33 -5.69
C HIS A 177 -3.65 12.38 -6.67
N ASP A 178 -4.49 12.88 -7.57
CA ASP A 178 -4.10 13.93 -8.54
C ASP A 178 -4.07 15.34 -7.94
N PHE A 179 -4.81 15.55 -6.85
CA PHE A 179 -4.93 16.89 -6.25
C PHE A 179 -3.66 17.34 -5.53
N GLU A 180 -2.80 16.43 -5.06
CA GLU A 180 -1.51 16.79 -4.46
C GLU A 180 -0.51 17.34 -5.47
N PHE A 181 -0.77 17.18 -6.76
CA PHE A 181 0.08 17.74 -7.82
C PHE A 181 -0.43 19.08 -8.36
N ARG A 182 -1.56 19.57 -7.85
CA ARG A 182 -2.11 20.91 -8.15
C ARG A 182 -1.57 21.91 -7.16
N ARG A 183 -1.06 23.07 -7.66
CA ARG A 183 -0.45 24.07 -6.79
C ARG A 183 -1.45 24.66 -5.79
N VAL A 184 -1.02 24.74 -4.53
CA VAL A 184 -1.70 25.40 -3.43
C VAL A 184 -0.75 26.43 -2.84
N GLY A 185 -1.11 27.72 -2.84
CA GLY A 185 -0.22 28.79 -2.37
C GLY A 185 1.10 28.92 -3.16
N GLY A 186 1.13 28.40 -4.40
CA GLY A 186 2.35 28.40 -5.23
C GLY A 186 3.22 27.13 -5.10
N GLU A 187 2.99 26.30 -4.10
CA GLU A 187 3.71 25.05 -3.84
C GLU A 187 2.93 23.84 -4.36
N ILE A 188 3.60 22.73 -4.64
CA ILE A 188 2.98 21.44 -4.98
C ILE A 188 2.83 20.66 -3.67
N PRO A 189 1.60 20.33 -3.23
CA PRO A 189 1.35 19.65 -1.97
C PRO A 189 2.17 18.38 -1.75
N PHE A 190 2.34 17.55 -2.80
CA PHE A 190 3.13 16.33 -2.69
C PHE A 190 4.62 16.60 -2.43
N ASP A 191 5.17 17.65 -3.06
CA ASP A 191 6.56 18.07 -2.81
C ASP A 191 6.73 18.57 -1.37
N VAL A 192 5.78 19.39 -0.87
CA VAL A 192 5.82 19.88 0.52
C VAL A 192 5.79 18.71 1.51
N LEU A 193 4.89 17.74 1.31
CA LEU A 193 4.80 16.58 2.19
C LEU A 193 6.09 15.75 2.18
N LEU A 194 6.71 15.55 1.00
CA LEU A 194 7.98 14.82 0.87
C LEU A 194 9.16 15.54 1.55
N GLU A 195 9.21 16.87 1.45
CA GLU A 195 10.29 17.70 1.95
C GLU A 195 10.21 17.95 3.45
N GLU A 196 8.99 18.07 4.02
CA GLU A 196 8.76 18.40 5.43
C GLU A 196 8.60 17.12 6.30
N THR A 197 8.61 15.92 5.70
CA THR A 197 8.54 14.67 6.47
C THR A 197 9.89 13.98 6.59
N ASP A 198 10.13 13.40 7.77
CA ASP A 198 11.34 12.64 8.07
C ASP A 198 11.41 11.36 7.20
N PRO A 199 12.44 11.19 6.37
CA PRO A 199 12.58 10.04 5.47
C PRO A 199 12.76 8.69 6.21
N GLY A 200 13.11 8.71 7.49
CA GLY A 200 13.21 7.52 8.32
C GLY A 200 11.90 7.14 9.03
N MET A 201 10.86 7.99 8.95
CA MET A 201 9.60 7.79 9.68
C MET A 201 8.37 7.78 8.78
N VAL A 202 8.44 8.43 7.61
CA VAL A 202 7.31 8.58 6.70
C VAL A 202 7.70 8.08 5.32
N TRP A 203 6.97 7.15 4.80
CA TRP A 203 7.07 6.63 3.44
C TRP A 203 5.86 7.05 2.61
N TYR A 204 5.88 6.72 1.33
CA TYR A 204 4.79 7.04 0.41
C TYR A 204 4.36 5.80 -0.36
N GLU A 205 3.07 5.62 -0.48
CA GLU A 205 2.46 4.73 -1.43
C GLU A 205 2.13 5.53 -2.68
N MET A 206 2.96 5.39 -3.71
CA MET A 206 2.75 6.16 -4.94
C MET A 206 1.68 5.51 -5.81
N ASP A 207 0.57 6.21 -6.02
CA ASP A 207 -0.40 5.84 -7.03
C ASP A 207 0.05 6.32 -8.42
N LEU A 208 0.39 5.34 -9.27
CA LEU A 208 0.98 5.58 -10.58
C LEU A 208 -0.02 6.13 -11.62
N PHE A 209 -1.32 5.89 -11.45
CA PHE A 209 -2.37 6.53 -12.24
C PHE A 209 -2.56 8.00 -11.85
N TRP A 210 -2.70 8.26 -10.53
CA TRP A 210 -3.01 9.60 -10.06
C TRP A 210 -1.85 10.58 -10.26
N ILE A 211 -0.60 10.15 -10.07
CA ILE A 211 0.56 11.01 -10.39
C ILE A 211 0.63 11.34 -11.89
N THR A 212 0.36 10.33 -12.76
CA THR A 212 0.33 10.53 -14.21
C THR A 212 -0.80 11.48 -14.60
N LYS A 213 -2.00 11.31 -14.02
CA LYS A 213 -3.13 12.22 -14.20
C LYS A 213 -2.86 13.62 -13.66
N GLY A 214 -2.07 13.75 -12.60
CA GLY A 214 -1.54 15.00 -12.08
C GLY A 214 -0.50 15.67 -12.98
N GLY A 215 -0.19 15.07 -14.15
CA GLY A 215 0.75 15.61 -15.14
C GLY A 215 2.21 15.48 -14.72
N LYS A 216 2.53 14.50 -13.85
CA LYS A 216 3.90 14.26 -13.38
C LYS A 216 4.43 12.91 -13.85
N ASP A 217 5.73 12.80 -14.00
CA ASP A 217 6.43 11.54 -14.23
C ASP A 217 6.86 10.93 -12.88
N PRO A 218 6.44 9.70 -12.55
CA PRO A 218 6.88 9.04 -11.31
C PRO A 218 8.40 8.89 -11.23
N LEU A 219 9.10 8.75 -12.37
CA LEU A 219 10.55 8.59 -12.39
C LEU A 219 11.29 9.83 -11.88
N ASP A 220 10.76 11.03 -12.08
CA ASP A 220 11.33 12.26 -11.54
C ASP A 220 11.31 12.25 -10.00
N TYR A 221 10.22 11.71 -9.40
CA TYR A 221 10.09 11.54 -7.95
C TYR A 221 11.00 10.44 -7.42
N PHE A 222 11.13 9.33 -8.13
CA PHE A 222 12.06 8.25 -7.76
C PHE A 222 13.51 8.73 -7.75
N ALA A 223 13.87 9.61 -8.69
CA ALA A 223 15.21 10.19 -8.75
C ALA A 223 15.47 11.22 -7.64
N ARG A 224 14.46 12.07 -7.31
CA ARG A 224 14.58 13.11 -6.28
C ARG A 224 14.53 12.55 -4.87
N TYR A 225 13.75 11.48 -4.65
CA TYR A 225 13.47 10.89 -3.33
C TYR A 225 13.68 9.37 -3.33
N PRO A 226 14.90 8.88 -3.55
CA PRO A 226 15.18 7.44 -3.64
C PRO A 226 14.83 6.74 -2.33
N GLY A 227 14.23 5.54 -2.42
CA GLY A 227 13.84 4.71 -1.28
C GLY A 227 12.59 5.17 -0.51
N ARG A 228 11.90 6.21 -0.97
CA ARG A 228 10.72 6.77 -0.27
C ARG A 228 9.40 6.11 -0.67
N PHE A 229 9.36 5.21 -1.67
CA PHE A 229 8.14 4.68 -2.27
C PHE A 229 8.08 3.14 -2.19
N PRO A 230 8.02 2.54 -0.99
CA PRO A 230 8.00 1.08 -0.85
C PRO A 230 6.70 0.43 -1.35
N LEU A 231 5.65 1.20 -1.50
CA LEU A 231 4.34 0.75 -1.96
C LEU A 231 3.94 1.51 -3.22
N VAL A 232 3.33 0.83 -4.18
CA VAL A 232 2.74 1.48 -5.35
C VAL A 232 1.37 0.93 -5.67
N HIS A 233 0.43 1.80 -6.04
CA HIS A 233 -0.81 1.41 -6.69
C HIS A 233 -0.61 1.35 -8.19
N VAL A 234 -0.94 0.18 -8.74
CA VAL A 234 -0.83 -0.13 -10.16
C VAL A 234 -2.22 -0.02 -10.77
N LYS A 235 -2.54 1.19 -11.23
CA LYS A 235 -3.78 1.55 -11.93
C LYS A 235 -3.43 2.08 -13.31
N ASP A 236 -4.12 1.64 -14.36
CA ASP A 236 -3.79 2.02 -15.73
C ASP A 236 -4.73 3.07 -16.30
N MET A 237 -4.21 3.85 -17.26
CA MET A 237 -4.88 5.01 -17.82
C MET A 237 -4.99 4.92 -19.34
N ALA A 238 -6.22 4.90 -19.87
CA ALA A 238 -6.51 5.06 -21.28
C ALA A 238 -6.61 6.53 -21.68
N ALA A 239 -6.73 6.78 -22.98
CA ALA A 239 -6.98 8.11 -23.50
C ALA A 239 -8.19 8.78 -22.82
N GLY A 240 -8.08 10.11 -22.60
CA GLY A 240 -9.08 10.88 -21.85
C GLY A 240 -9.04 10.64 -20.33
N GLU A 241 -7.90 10.22 -19.80
CA GLU A 241 -7.67 10.03 -18.36
C GLU A 241 -8.61 9.01 -17.70
N ARG A 242 -9.19 8.09 -18.49
CA ARG A 242 -10.09 7.07 -17.98
C ARG A 242 -9.30 5.91 -17.38
N MET A 243 -9.66 5.49 -16.16
CA MET A 243 -9.09 4.30 -15.54
C MET A 243 -9.54 3.04 -16.30
N VAL A 244 -8.61 2.12 -16.49
CA VAL A 244 -8.83 0.82 -17.17
C VAL A 244 -8.02 -0.26 -16.46
N ASP A 245 -8.28 -1.52 -16.81
CA ASP A 245 -7.50 -2.66 -16.32
C ASP A 245 -6.04 -2.52 -16.71
N VAL A 246 -5.15 -2.94 -15.84
CA VAL A 246 -3.69 -2.86 -16.06
C VAL A 246 -3.30 -3.63 -17.33
N GLY A 247 -2.59 -2.94 -18.23
CA GLY A 247 -2.23 -3.44 -19.55
C GLY A 247 -3.20 -3.09 -20.66
N ALA A 248 -4.35 -2.49 -20.35
CA ALA A 248 -5.28 -1.95 -21.32
C ALA A 248 -5.14 -0.44 -21.54
N GLY A 249 -4.25 0.20 -20.80
CA GLY A 249 -3.95 1.63 -20.85
C GLY A 249 -2.65 1.96 -21.57
N ALA A 250 -2.10 3.12 -21.26
CA ALA A 250 -0.92 3.69 -21.90
C ALA A 250 0.25 3.93 -20.92
N ILE A 251 0.12 3.57 -19.66
CA ILE A 251 1.22 3.71 -18.69
C ILE A 251 2.30 2.67 -19.02
N ASP A 252 3.55 3.16 -19.17
CA ASP A 252 4.70 2.30 -19.47
C ASP A 252 5.24 1.61 -18.20
N TRP A 253 4.62 0.49 -17.87
CA TRP A 253 4.95 -0.31 -16.70
C TRP A 253 6.38 -0.83 -16.69
N ALA A 254 6.89 -1.25 -17.87
CA ALA A 254 8.26 -1.75 -17.98
C ALA A 254 9.28 -0.65 -17.64
N ARG A 255 9.08 0.57 -18.16
CA ARG A 255 9.91 1.74 -17.85
C ARG A 255 9.88 2.08 -16.35
N ILE A 256 8.69 2.04 -15.73
CA ILE A 256 8.54 2.38 -14.31
C ILE A 256 9.19 1.31 -13.44
N PHE A 257 8.90 0.04 -13.66
CA PHE A 257 9.41 -1.05 -12.82
C PHE A 257 10.91 -1.33 -13.01
N ALA A 258 11.50 -0.92 -14.13
CA ALA A 258 12.95 -0.90 -14.29
C ALA A 258 13.66 0.03 -13.27
N ARG A 259 12.91 0.93 -12.61
CA ARG A 259 13.41 1.85 -11.57
C ARG A 259 12.96 1.48 -10.14
N ARG A 260 12.39 0.28 -9.95
CA ARG A 260 11.85 -0.15 -8.66
C ARG A 260 12.88 -0.10 -7.52
N GLU A 261 14.12 -0.45 -7.79
CA GLU A 261 15.20 -0.42 -6.79
C GLU A 261 15.52 1.02 -6.36
N GLN A 262 15.56 1.98 -7.30
CA GLN A 262 15.77 3.38 -7.01
C GLN A 262 14.61 3.96 -6.18
N ALA A 263 13.38 3.60 -6.50
CA ALA A 263 12.18 4.01 -5.77
C ALA A 263 12.09 3.35 -4.39
N GLY A 264 12.68 2.15 -4.22
CA GLY A 264 12.56 1.31 -3.04
C GLY A 264 11.27 0.50 -3.01
N ILE A 265 10.69 0.16 -4.19
CA ILE A 265 9.39 -0.54 -4.25
C ILE A 265 9.53 -1.97 -3.73
N GLU A 266 8.74 -2.29 -2.71
CA GLU A 266 8.63 -3.60 -2.09
C GLU A 266 7.29 -4.28 -2.47
N HIS A 267 6.18 -3.51 -2.60
CA HIS A 267 4.83 -4.02 -2.82
C HIS A 267 4.12 -3.32 -3.99
N TYR A 268 3.35 -4.08 -4.77
CA TYR A 268 2.66 -3.64 -5.99
C TYR A 268 1.19 -4.02 -5.87
N PHE A 269 0.29 -3.07 -5.63
CA PHE A 269 -1.14 -3.33 -5.48
C PHE A 269 -1.92 -2.91 -6.72
N VAL A 270 -2.47 -3.89 -7.42
CA VAL A 270 -3.43 -3.63 -8.50
C VAL A 270 -4.67 -2.97 -7.91
N GLU A 271 -5.12 -1.89 -8.53
CA GLU A 271 -6.40 -1.29 -8.16
C GLU A 271 -7.14 -0.74 -9.39
N HIS A 272 -8.46 -0.85 -9.38
CA HIS A 272 -9.39 -0.14 -10.26
C HIS A 272 -10.56 0.35 -9.40
N ASP A 273 -10.82 1.67 -9.36
CA ASP A 273 -11.79 2.24 -8.41
C ASP A 273 -13.23 1.81 -8.69
N GLU A 274 -13.63 1.73 -9.98
CA GLU A 274 -15.00 1.44 -10.40
C GLU A 274 -15.03 0.52 -11.64
N PRO A 275 -14.54 -0.73 -11.54
CA PRO A 275 -14.61 -1.67 -12.66
C PRO A 275 -16.04 -2.18 -12.83
N ALA A 276 -16.45 -2.43 -14.08
CA ALA A 276 -17.75 -3.01 -14.38
C ALA A 276 -17.91 -4.43 -13.79
N ASP A 277 -16.84 -5.23 -13.82
CA ASP A 277 -16.72 -6.53 -13.16
C ASP A 277 -15.40 -6.58 -12.37
N PRO A 278 -15.46 -6.42 -11.04
CA PRO A 278 -14.26 -6.37 -10.22
C PRO A 278 -13.35 -7.60 -10.34
N LEU A 279 -13.93 -8.80 -10.40
CA LEU A 279 -13.15 -10.04 -10.44
C LEU A 279 -12.50 -10.25 -11.82
N ALA A 280 -13.21 -9.93 -12.90
CA ALA A 280 -12.66 -9.96 -14.25
C ALA A 280 -11.52 -8.93 -14.40
N SER A 281 -11.70 -7.72 -13.87
CA SER A 281 -10.71 -6.64 -13.91
C SER A 281 -9.40 -7.05 -13.23
N VAL A 282 -9.44 -7.51 -11.97
CA VAL A 282 -8.22 -7.92 -11.26
C VAL A 282 -7.58 -9.17 -11.90
N THR A 283 -8.39 -10.05 -12.52
CA THR A 283 -7.87 -11.21 -13.25
C THR A 283 -7.10 -10.80 -14.50
N ALA A 284 -7.63 -9.85 -15.28
CA ALA A 284 -6.96 -9.32 -16.47
C ALA A 284 -5.64 -8.62 -16.09
N SER A 285 -5.69 -7.74 -15.10
CA SER A 285 -4.53 -7.01 -14.58
C SER A 285 -3.43 -7.94 -14.06
N TYR A 286 -3.80 -8.97 -13.30
CA TYR A 286 -2.85 -9.98 -12.82
C TYR A 286 -2.15 -10.70 -13.97
N ARG A 287 -2.91 -11.15 -14.98
CA ARG A 287 -2.36 -11.88 -16.14
C ARG A 287 -1.34 -11.03 -16.90
N TYR A 288 -1.66 -9.76 -17.11
CA TYR A 288 -0.74 -8.82 -17.75
C TYR A 288 0.57 -8.68 -16.96
N LEU A 289 0.48 -8.37 -15.67
CA LEU A 289 1.65 -8.16 -14.81
C LEU A 289 2.52 -9.42 -14.67
N ARG A 290 1.93 -10.61 -14.59
CA ARG A 290 2.67 -11.89 -14.59
C ARG A 290 3.45 -12.13 -15.87
N GLY A 291 2.96 -11.58 -16.99
CA GLY A 291 3.64 -11.66 -18.30
C GLY A 291 4.68 -10.57 -18.54
N LEU A 292 4.63 -9.48 -17.79
CA LEU A 292 5.50 -8.32 -17.97
C LEU A 292 6.97 -8.66 -17.74
N ARG A 293 7.85 -8.09 -18.60
CA ARG A 293 9.31 -8.13 -18.50
C ARG A 293 9.84 -6.71 -18.54
N PHE A 294 10.86 -6.41 -17.74
CA PHE A 294 11.46 -5.08 -17.64
C PHE A 294 12.92 -5.12 -17.24
#